data_ccb2c6c55331bdc14e42f2ec0669842f
#
_entry.id   ccb2c6c55331bdc14e42f2ec0669842f
#
_cell.length_a   1.000
_cell.length_b   1.000
_cell.length_c   1.000
_cell.angle_alpha   90.00
_cell.angle_beta   90.00
_cell.angle_gamma   90.00
#
_symmetry.space_group_name_H-M   'P 1'
#
loop_
_entity.id
_entity.type
_entity.pdbx_description
1 polymer ?
#
loop_
_entity_poly.entity_id
_entity_poly.type
_entity_poly.pdbx_seq_one_letter_code
_entity_poly.pdbx_strand_id
1 'polypeptide(L)'
;MSDYQKNICQRFGAEYMPPEASQKVGISLGSLENLPLHAVRLSPENGTSGWYVYGGEYSTDADFYQSLHVAHLVERCPNIVPYLALPPGWRVLLAPDYEDVWFDGELLKDVTEGLERPGGDIRRGELNR
;
A
#
# COMPACT_ATOMS: atom_id res chain seq x y z
N MET A 1 -12.85 -11.21 7.10
CA MET A 1 -12.01 -10.23 6.68
C MET A 1 -12.28 -8.92 7.29
N SER A 2 -13.45 -8.43 7.25
CA SER A 2 -13.66 -7.11 7.76
C SER A 2 -13.37 -7.00 9.24
N ASP A 3 -13.51 -8.07 10.01
CA ASP A 3 -13.20 -7.98 11.43
C ASP A 3 -11.71 -7.77 11.62
N TYR A 4 -10.88 -8.43 10.84
CA TYR A 4 -9.46 -8.22 10.96
C TYR A 4 -9.10 -6.80 10.56
N GLN A 5 -9.76 -6.28 9.53
CA GLN A 5 -9.47 -4.94 9.08
C GLN A 5 -9.90 -3.92 10.11
N LYS A 6 -11.02 -4.13 10.78
CA LYS A 6 -11.45 -3.21 11.81
C LYS A 6 -10.49 -3.26 12.99
N ASN A 7 -10.00 -4.45 13.33
CA ASN A 7 -9.08 -4.57 14.45
C ASN A 7 -7.78 -3.84 14.18
N ILE A 8 -7.26 -3.92 12.97
CA ILE A 8 -6.04 -3.22 12.63
C ILE A 8 -6.26 -1.71 12.77
N CYS A 9 -7.35 -1.21 12.24
CA CYS A 9 -7.61 0.22 12.32
C CYS A 9 -7.72 0.66 13.77
N GLN A 10 -8.37 -0.13 14.62
CA GLN A 10 -8.47 0.24 16.00
C GLN A 10 -7.13 0.22 16.70
N ARG A 11 -6.28 -0.76 16.41
CA ARG A 11 -4.99 -0.84 17.05
C ARG A 11 -4.15 0.40 16.79
N PHE A 12 -4.24 0.95 15.60
CA PHE A 12 -3.39 2.06 15.24
C PHE A 12 -4.10 3.41 15.28
N GLY A 13 -5.34 3.42 15.73
CA GLY A 13 -6.06 4.68 15.84
C GLY A 13 -6.48 5.26 14.52
N ALA A 14 -6.71 4.43 13.53
CA ALA A 14 -7.04 4.87 12.20
C ALA A 14 -8.53 4.71 11.93
N GLU A 15 -9.04 5.55 11.05
CA GLU A 15 -10.42 5.44 10.63
C GLU A 15 -10.56 4.21 9.76
N TYR A 16 -11.71 3.57 9.74
CA TYR A 16 -11.94 2.38 8.94
C TYR A 16 -12.39 2.80 7.55
N MET A 17 -11.56 2.57 6.56
CA MET A 17 -11.85 3.00 5.19
C MET A 17 -11.48 1.92 4.20
N PRO A 18 -12.25 0.83 4.14
CA PRO A 18 -11.89 -0.27 3.26
C PRO A 18 -12.08 0.10 1.79
N PRO A 19 -11.24 -0.42 0.90
CA PRO A 19 -11.44 -0.22 -0.51
C PRO A 19 -12.54 -1.15 -1.01
N GLU A 20 -13.04 -0.89 -2.21
CA GLU A 20 -14.04 -1.76 -2.78
C GLU A 20 -13.36 -2.85 -3.58
N ALA A 21 -14.02 -3.99 -3.68
CA ALA A 21 -13.45 -5.15 -4.36
C ALA A 21 -13.07 -4.87 -5.80
N SER A 22 -13.80 -3.98 -6.46
CA SER A 22 -13.55 -3.69 -7.87
C SER A 22 -12.48 -2.64 -8.08
N GLN A 23 -12.00 -2.00 -7.03
CA GLN A 23 -10.95 -1.00 -7.20
C GLN A 23 -9.62 -1.69 -7.43
N LYS A 24 -8.67 -0.95 -7.98
CA LYS A 24 -7.40 -1.53 -8.37
C LYS A 24 -6.31 -1.25 -7.37
N VAL A 25 -5.32 -2.12 -7.36
CA VAL A 25 -4.14 -2.02 -6.54
C VAL A 25 -2.94 -2.11 -7.46
N GLY A 26 -1.94 -1.28 -7.25
CA GLY A 26 -0.67 -1.45 -7.95
C GLY A 26 0.16 -2.43 -7.15
N ILE A 27 0.61 -3.52 -7.74
CA ILE A 27 1.31 -4.52 -6.98
C ILE A 27 2.45 -5.09 -7.80
N SER A 28 3.61 -5.19 -7.20
CA SER A 28 4.76 -5.75 -7.87
C SER A 28 4.76 -7.24 -7.63
N LEU A 29 4.07 -7.96 -8.51
CA LEU A 29 3.88 -9.39 -8.32
C LEU A 29 5.20 -10.15 -8.31
N GLY A 30 6.17 -9.70 -9.05
CA GLY A 30 7.44 -10.39 -9.11
C GLY A 30 8.31 -10.19 -7.89
N SER A 31 7.97 -9.28 -7.01
CA SER A 31 8.80 -9.01 -5.85
C SER A 31 8.17 -9.44 -4.54
N LEU A 32 6.99 -10.05 -4.57
CA LEU A 32 6.27 -10.31 -3.33
C LEU A 32 6.98 -11.29 -2.39
N GLU A 33 7.87 -12.10 -2.91
CA GLU A 33 8.59 -13.00 -2.05
C GLU A 33 9.79 -12.35 -1.40
N ASN A 34 10.13 -11.17 -1.82
CA ASN A 34 11.25 -10.46 -1.21
C ASN A 34 10.77 -9.75 0.06
N LEU A 35 11.63 -9.59 1.02
CA LEU A 35 11.27 -8.96 2.27
C LEU A 35 12.08 -7.71 2.48
N PRO A 36 11.56 -6.74 3.17
CA PRO A 36 10.22 -6.73 3.78
C PRO A 36 9.16 -6.39 2.75
N LEU A 37 7.91 -6.66 3.08
CA LEU A 37 6.80 -6.30 2.21
C LEU A 37 6.38 -4.88 2.56
N HIS A 38 6.28 -4.04 1.55
CA HIS A 38 5.90 -2.63 1.73
C HIS A 38 4.54 -2.38 1.13
N ALA A 39 3.71 -1.59 1.81
CA ALA A 39 2.45 -1.15 1.25
C ALA A 39 2.22 0.30 1.64
N VAL A 40 1.75 1.10 0.70
CA VAL A 40 1.44 2.51 0.97
C VAL A 40 0.11 2.81 0.35
N ARG A 41 -0.66 3.69 0.98
CA ARG A 41 -1.94 4.08 0.40
C ARG A 41 -1.94 5.56 0.08
N LEU A 42 -2.04 5.86 -1.21
CA LEU A 42 -2.12 7.23 -1.67
C LEU A 42 -3.59 7.60 -1.82
N SER A 43 -3.86 8.84 -2.13
CA SER A 43 -5.24 9.25 -2.37
C SER A 43 -5.78 8.49 -3.56
N PRO A 44 -6.96 7.90 -3.45
CA PRO A 44 -7.51 7.14 -4.57
C PRO A 44 -7.88 8.04 -5.73
N GLU A 45 -7.71 7.53 -6.96
CA GLU A 45 -8.12 8.25 -8.11
C GLU A 45 -8.43 7.31 -9.21
N ASN A 46 -9.34 7.62 -10.06
CA ASN A 46 -9.60 6.89 -11.31
C ASN A 46 -9.76 5.39 -11.13
N GLY A 47 -10.55 4.99 -10.17
CA GLY A 47 -10.82 3.57 -9.97
C GLY A 47 -9.79 2.82 -9.18
N THR A 48 -8.77 3.50 -8.67
CA THR A 48 -7.77 2.83 -7.85
C THR A 48 -8.14 2.95 -6.39
N SER A 49 -7.62 2.03 -5.60
CA SER A 49 -7.81 2.09 -4.16
C SER A 49 -6.80 3.00 -3.50
N GLY A 50 -5.76 3.35 -4.21
CA GLY A 50 -4.63 4.09 -3.65
C GLY A 50 -3.53 3.20 -3.15
N TRP A 51 -3.76 1.90 -3.03
CA TRP A 51 -2.75 1.01 -2.48
C TRP A 51 -1.70 0.59 -3.50
N TYR A 52 -0.43 0.57 -3.06
CA TYR A 52 0.70 0.09 -3.86
C TYR A 52 1.52 -0.83 -2.98
N VAL A 53 1.84 -2.02 -3.45
CA VAL A 53 2.47 -3.08 -2.67
C VAL A 53 3.68 -3.64 -3.40
N TYR A 54 4.80 -3.77 -2.71
CA TYR A 54 5.96 -4.43 -3.30
C TYR A 54 6.81 -5.04 -2.18
N GLY A 55 7.70 -5.95 -2.53
CA GLY A 55 8.61 -6.56 -1.58
C GLY A 55 10.05 -6.19 -1.88
N GLY A 56 10.85 -6.06 -0.83
CA GLY A 56 12.28 -5.79 -0.99
C GLY A 56 12.54 -4.37 -1.43
N GLU A 57 13.24 -4.21 -2.51
CA GLU A 57 13.64 -2.89 -2.94
C GLU A 57 12.71 -2.31 -3.97
N TYR A 58 12.50 -1.02 -3.90
CA TYR A 58 11.68 -0.33 -4.86
C TYR A 58 12.44 -0.18 -6.17
N SER A 59 11.73 -0.22 -7.27
CA SER A 59 12.32 -0.02 -8.58
C SER A 59 11.57 1.08 -9.31
N THR A 60 12.28 1.82 -10.16
CA THR A 60 11.65 2.85 -10.96
C THR A 60 11.27 2.34 -12.35
N ASP A 61 11.41 1.03 -12.60
CA ASP A 61 11.02 0.48 -13.89
C ASP A 61 9.56 0.76 -14.16
N ALA A 62 9.25 1.06 -15.39
CA ALA A 62 7.87 1.35 -15.76
C ALA A 62 6.97 0.16 -15.50
N ASP A 63 7.52 -1.06 -15.56
CA ASP A 63 6.72 -2.25 -15.35
C ASP A 63 6.77 -2.76 -13.93
N PHE A 64 7.26 -1.97 -13.00
CA PHE A 64 7.42 -2.46 -11.64
C PHE A 64 6.10 -2.89 -11.03
N TYR A 65 5.06 -2.11 -11.21
CA TYR A 65 3.77 -2.44 -10.66
C TYR A 65 2.83 -2.97 -11.74
N GLN A 66 2.09 -3.98 -11.40
CA GLN A 66 1.01 -4.48 -12.24
C GLN A 66 -0.31 -4.07 -11.60
N SER A 67 -1.38 -4.12 -12.34
CA SER A 67 -2.69 -3.72 -11.84
C SER A 67 -3.49 -4.96 -11.48
N LEU A 68 -4.07 -4.98 -10.30
CA LEU A 68 -4.85 -6.11 -9.84
C LEU A 68 -6.06 -5.58 -9.10
N HIS A 69 -7.19 -6.23 -9.19
CA HIS A 69 -8.35 -5.80 -8.41
C HIS A 69 -8.16 -6.20 -6.95
N VAL A 70 -8.67 -5.38 -6.07
CA VAL A 70 -8.59 -5.64 -4.63
C VAL A 70 -9.11 -7.04 -4.32
N ALA A 71 -10.17 -7.47 -5.02
CA ALA A 71 -10.75 -8.77 -4.74
C ALA A 71 -9.77 -9.92 -4.89
N HIS A 72 -8.74 -9.74 -5.70
CA HIS A 72 -7.78 -10.81 -5.94
C HIS A 72 -6.61 -10.83 -4.96
N LEU A 73 -6.53 -9.83 -4.08
CA LEU A 73 -5.42 -9.81 -3.14
C LEU A 73 -5.47 -10.94 -2.16
N VAL A 74 -6.64 -11.46 -1.87
CA VAL A 74 -6.77 -12.55 -0.92
C VAL A 74 -5.94 -13.74 -1.41
N GLU A 75 -5.88 -13.92 -2.73
CA GLU A 75 -5.13 -15.03 -3.28
C GLU A 75 -3.68 -14.69 -3.54
N ARG A 76 -3.43 -13.47 -3.96
CA ARG A 76 -2.08 -13.14 -4.42
C ARG A 76 -1.18 -12.59 -3.31
N CYS A 77 -1.75 -11.92 -2.33
CA CYS A 77 -0.96 -11.34 -1.27
C CYS A 77 -1.80 -11.26 0.00
N PRO A 78 -2.15 -12.40 0.58
CA PRO A 78 -3.05 -12.41 1.72
C PRO A 78 -2.52 -11.65 2.93
N ASN A 79 -1.20 -11.54 3.06
CA ASN A 79 -0.63 -10.89 4.22
C ASN A 79 -1.01 -9.43 4.34
N ILE A 80 -1.31 -8.77 3.24
CA ILE A 80 -1.62 -7.36 3.28
C ILE A 80 -3.11 -7.10 3.50
N VAL A 81 -3.95 -8.11 3.31
CA VAL A 81 -5.39 -7.92 3.33
C VAL A 81 -5.91 -7.31 4.65
N PRO A 82 -5.38 -7.70 5.82
CA PRO A 82 -5.88 -7.10 7.05
C PRO A 82 -5.63 -5.60 7.18
N TYR A 83 -4.71 -5.06 6.39
CA TYR A 83 -4.34 -3.66 6.49
C TYR A 83 -5.05 -2.76 5.51
N LEU A 84 -5.83 -3.34 4.60
CA LEU A 84 -6.37 -2.59 3.47
C LEU A 84 -7.37 -1.50 3.83
N ALA A 85 -7.96 -1.56 5.02
CA ALA A 85 -8.93 -0.53 5.42
C ALA A 85 -8.27 0.69 6.04
N LEU A 86 -6.94 0.70 6.19
CA LEU A 86 -6.26 1.89 6.68
C LEU A 86 -6.45 3.01 5.65
N PRO A 87 -6.68 4.23 6.11
CA PRO A 87 -6.96 5.32 5.17
C PRO A 87 -5.77 5.73 4.31
N PRO A 88 -5.99 6.55 3.30
CA PRO A 88 -4.86 7.10 2.56
C PRO A 88 -3.90 7.82 3.50
N GLY A 89 -2.63 7.69 3.20
CA GLY A 89 -1.56 8.27 4.02
C GLY A 89 -0.91 7.26 4.92
N TRP A 90 -1.45 6.07 5.04
CA TRP A 90 -0.87 5.07 5.93
C TRP A 90 0.11 4.18 5.20
N ARG A 91 1.10 3.70 5.93
CA ARG A 91 2.15 2.82 5.40
C ARG A 91 2.24 1.57 6.25
N VAL A 92 2.60 0.47 5.62
CA VAL A 92 2.73 -0.82 6.28
C VAL A 92 4.04 -1.46 5.86
N LEU A 93 4.77 -2.02 6.83
CA LEU A 93 6.00 -2.73 6.53
C LEU A 93 5.93 -4.05 7.28
N LEU A 94 6.04 -5.15 6.57
CA LEU A 94 5.89 -6.47 7.15
C LEU A 94 7.07 -7.37 6.84
N ALA A 95 7.52 -8.12 7.83
CA ALA A 95 8.51 -9.18 7.65
C ALA A 95 8.20 -10.23 8.71
N PRO A 96 8.80 -11.39 8.66
CA PRO A 96 8.54 -12.39 9.69
C PRO A 96 8.83 -11.79 11.04
N ASP A 97 7.91 -11.87 11.94
CA ASP A 97 8.04 -11.34 13.28
C ASP A 97 8.25 -9.85 13.33
N TYR A 98 7.82 -9.11 12.31
CA TYR A 98 7.98 -7.66 12.31
C TYR A 98 6.79 -7.01 11.65
N GLU A 99 6.22 -5.99 12.28
CA GLU A 99 5.11 -5.26 11.73
C GLU A 99 5.30 -3.81 12.11
N ASP A 100 5.22 -2.91 11.14
CA ASP A 100 5.27 -1.49 11.42
C ASP A 100 4.18 -0.83 10.60
N VAL A 101 3.34 -0.01 11.24
CA VAL A 101 2.21 0.63 10.60
C VAL A 101 2.19 2.06 11.09
N TRP A 102 2.21 3.03 10.18
CA TRP A 102 2.25 4.43 10.62
C TRP A 102 1.63 5.34 9.57
N PHE A 103 1.25 6.53 10.00
CA PHE A 103 0.70 7.51 9.10
C PHE A 103 1.81 8.40 8.58
N ASP A 104 1.82 8.64 7.26
CA ASP A 104 2.82 9.47 6.64
C ASP A 104 2.09 10.46 5.74
N GLY A 105 1.86 11.66 6.24
CA GLY A 105 1.11 12.65 5.50
C GLY A 105 1.77 13.08 4.20
N GLU A 106 3.07 12.80 4.03
CA GLU A 106 3.72 13.13 2.78
C GLU A 106 3.11 12.36 1.61
N LEU A 107 2.52 11.21 1.89
CA LEU A 107 1.89 10.44 0.80
C LEU A 107 0.69 11.17 0.22
N LEU A 108 0.13 12.13 0.94
CA LEU A 108 -1.04 12.81 0.46
C LEU A 108 -0.73 14.11 -0.26
N LYS A 109 0.54 14.54 -0.27
CA LYS A 109 0.88 15.77 -0.86
C LYS A 109 1.13 15.65 -2.29
N ASP A 110 1.10 16.79 -2.90
CA ASP A 110 1.55 16.80 -4.16
C ASP A 110 1.11 15.89 -5.07
N VAL A 111 0.01 15.58 -4.94
CA VAL A 111 -0.49 14.81 -5.84
C VAL A 111 -0.33 15.33 -7.12
N THR A 112 -0.35 16.56 -7.24
CA THR A 112 -0.29 17.08 -8.49
C THR A 112 0.95 16.87 -9.11
N GLU A 113 1.92 17.18 -8.58
CA GLU A 113 3.05 17.04 -9.26
C GLU A 113 3.38 15.74 -9.27
N GLY A 114 2.79 15.12 -8.68
CA GLY A 114 3.18 13.88 -8.63
C GLY A 114 3.10 13.22 -9.68
N LEU A 115 2.73 13.53 -10.01
CA LEU A 115 2.57 12.95 -10.85
C LEU A 115 3.18 11.94 -11.11
N GLU A 116 3.84 11.84 -10.69
CA GLU A 116 4.47 10.93 -11.06
C GLU A 116 4.23 9.82 -10.49
N ARG A 117 4.70 9.10 -10.21
CA ARG A 117 4.45 8.01 -9.70
C ARG A 117 4.57 7.91 -8.35
N PRO A 118 3.85 7.11 -7.73
CA PRO A 118 3.86 6.94 -6.35
C PRO A 118 5.24 6.62 -5.92
N GLY A 119 5.87 5.83 -6.64
CA GLY A 119 7.13 5.49 -6.21
C GLY A 119 8.07 6.61 -6.22
N GLY A 120 7.89 7.47 -7.12
CA GLY A 120 8.78 8.55 -7.24
C GLY A 120 8.80 9.37 -6.03
N ASP A 121 7.67 9.53 -5.41
CA ASP A 121 7.67 10.30 -4.27
C ASP A 121 8.28 9.66 -3.14
N ILE A 122 8.12 8.43 -3.02
CA ILE A 122 8.62 7.83 -1.93
C ILE A 122 10.04 7.87 -1.89
N ARG A 123 10.64 7.81 -3.00
CA ARG A 123 11.93 7.71 -2.96
C ARG A 123 12.60 8.76 -2.30
N ARG A 124 12.19 9.84 -2.21
CA ARG A 124 12.86 10.73 -1.65
C ARG A 124 12.77 10.60 -0.36
N GLY A 125 12.49 10.47 0.03
CA GLY A 125 12.44 10.45 1.15
C GLY A 125 12.62 9.38 1.73
N GLU A 126 12.42 8.95 1.55
CA GLU A 126 12.30 8.08 2.15
C GLU A 126 13.13 7.28 2.08
N LEU A 127 13.36 7.19 1.51
CA LEU A 127 13.99 6.34 1.41
C LEU A 127 15.08 6.54 1.91
N ASN A 128 15.30 7.22 1.99
CA ASN A 128 16.34 7.45 2.39
C ASN A 128 16.17 7.83 3.55
N ARG A 129 15.64 7.65 4.02
CA ARG A 129 15.43 7.97 5.10
C ARG A 129 15.47 7.16 5.71
#